data_d4fbe3c3a9ff3ef8aa379c51274b8207
#
_entry.id   d4fbe3c3a9ff3ef8aa379c51274b8207
#
_cell.length_a   1.000
_cell.length_b   1.000
_cell.length_c   1.000
_cell.angle_alpha   90.00
_cell.angle_beta   90.00
_cell.angle_gamma   90.00
#
_symmetry.space_group_name_H-M   'P 1'
#
loop_
_entity.id
_entity.type
_entity.pdbx_description
1 polymer ?
#
loop_
_entity_poly.entity_id
_entity_poly.type
_entity_poly.pdbx_seq_one_letter_code
_entity_poly.pdbx_strand_id
1 'polypeptide(L)'
;MATKDNEKITLMALVMMIFTTVFGFANSTVAYYLMGYSSILFYLVAAVLFFIPFALMMAEFGAAVKSDSSGMYKWLEVSVNAKFAFVGTFMWFASYIIWLVSTSAKVWIPFTTIFFGSDQTQRFAMFGLNATQMIGILSCLWMVLVTFVSIKGMKGIVRVTSLGGLAVTSLTAILLVVSGVVLALNHGQFAQPLQHVMTSPNPSYQHPVGLLGFAVFAIFAYGGLEVLGGMVDKTKNPEKTFPRGIIISAIVITLGYGLGIFCWGISTNWQAVLSNPTTNLGNISYVMMQNLGYVLGQALGLSTAAAKTMGLWFARYTGLGMFLAYSGAFFTLTYSPLKTLILGTPKELWPKKFTKLNKAGMPSYAMMVQCAIVIVIILVASFATADASAFYNVLTLMANVSMTLPYLFLLYAFPKFKENQNIVKPFEVYKSLAWTKIISWVVFIVVLGANVFTLIQPILETGQIQNTIWMLVGPI
;
A
#
# COMPACT_ATOMS: atom_id res chain seq x y z
N MET A 1 -34.95 7.18 14.16
CA MET A 1 -34.30 8.10 15.11
C MET A 1 -33.29 8.92 14.34
N ALA A 2 -33.49 10.23 14.24
CA ALA A 2 -32.55 11.11 13.57
C ALA A 2 -31.24 11.15 14.38
N THR A 3 -30.17 10.63 13.86
CA THR A 3 -28.81 10.82 14.37
C THR A 3 -28.55 12.33 14.39
N LYS A 4 -28.16 12.85 15.54
CA LYS A 4 -27.86 14.28 15.72
C LYS A 4 -26.86 14.71 14.63
N ASP A 5 -27.18 15.79 13.93
CA ASP A 5 -26.36 16.34 12.82
C ASP A 5 -24.88 16.61 13.20
N ASN A 6 -24.57 16.65 14.50
CA ASN A 6 -23.24 16.82 15.06
C ASN A 6 -22.35 15.57 15.02
N GLU A 7 -22.86 14.40 14.64
CA GLU A 7 -22.09 13.15 14.56
C GLU A 7 -21.70 12.79 13.12
N LYS A 8 -22.13 13.57 12.12
CA LYS A 8 -21.83 13.28 10.72
C LYS A 8 -20.46 13.80 10.29
N ILE A 9 -19.78 13.02 9.45
CA ILE A 9 -18.47 13.33 8.88
C ILE A 9 -18.58 14.61 8.03
N THR A 10 -17.77 15.61 8.37
CA THR A 10 -17.66 16.86 7.59
C THR A 10 -16.74 16.67 6.38
N LEU A 11 -16.73 17.63 5.44
CA LEU A 11 -15.86 17.61 4.28
C LEU A 11 -14.38 17.48 4.67
N MET A 12 -13.91 18.28 5.63
CA MET A 12 -12.51 18.23 6.10
C MET A 12 -12.17 16.89 6.74
N ALA A 13 -13.07 16.38 7.60
CA ALA A 13 -12.87 15.07 8.23
C ALA A 13 -12.80 13.94 7.16
N LEU A 14 -13.67 13.99 6.14
CA LEU A 14 -13.64 13.04 5.03
C LEU A 14 -12.32 13.10 4.27
N VAL A 15 -11.85 14.30 3.92
CA VAL A 15 -10.57 14.50 3.23
C VAL A 15 -9.41 13.94 4.05
N MET A 16 -9.37 14.22 5.37
CA MET A 16 -8.32 13.68 6.25
C MET A 16 -8.38 12.17 6.39
N MET A 17 -9.59 11.60 6.45
CA MET A 17 -9.76 10.13 6.50
C MET A 17 -9.27 9.47 5.21
N ILE A 18 -9.60 10.02 4.05
CA ILE A 18 -9.12 9.52 2.76
C ILE A 18 -7.58 9.66 2.69
N PHE A 19 -7.05 10.82 3.07
CA PHE A 19 -5.61 11.08 3.08
C PHE A 19 -4.86 10.05 3.93
N THR A 20 -5.28 9.84 5.18
CA THR A 20 -4.60 8.91 6.10
C THR A 20 -4.77 7.44 5.71
N THR A 21 -5.80 7.11 4.93
CA THR A 21 -6.01 5.74 4.44
C THR A 21 -5.14 5.43 3.22
N VAL A 22 -4.95 6.41 2.33
CA VAL A 22 -4.33 6.21 1.02
C VAL A 22 -2.87 6.66 0.99
N PHE A 23 -2.54 7.80 1.64
CA PHE A 23 -1.19 8.35 1.57
C PHE A 23 -0.20 7.52 2.38
N GLY A 24 0.80 6.94 1.69
CA GLY A 24 1.89 6.17 2.29
C GLY A 24 3.24 6.82 2.06
N PHE A 25 3.97 7.19 3.14
CA PHE A 25 5.31 7.78 3.06
C PHE A 25 6.27 6.96 2.18
N ALA A 26 6.30 5.63 2.38
CA ALA A 26 7.17 4.73 1.62
C ALA A 26 6.90 4.74 0.11
N ASN A 27 5.69 5.06 -0.34
CA ASN A 27 5.37 5.07 -1.76
C ASN A 27 6.17 6.15 -2.52
N SER A 28 6.43 7.30 -1.90
CA SER A 28 7.26 8.36 -2.51
C SER A 28 8.73 7.96 -2.64
N THR A 29 9.27 7.20 -1.67
CA THR A 29 10.65 6.71 -1.72
C THR A 29 10.81 5.62 -2.79
N VAL A 30 9.86 4.69 -2.87
CA VAL A 30 9.83 3.65 -3.91
C VAL A 30 9.71 4.29 -5.30
N ALA A 31 8.82 5.28 -5.46
CA ALA A 31 8.63 5.99 -6.73
C ALA A 31 9.92 6.67 -7.19
N TYR A 32 10.59 7.39 -6.29
CA TYR A 32 11.86 8.04 -6.62
C TYR A 32 12.97 7.03 -6.92
N TYR A 33 13.05 5.93 -6.19
CA TYR A 33 14.02 4.85 -6.44
C TYR A 33 13.85 4.20 -7.81
N LEU A 34 12.60 3.92 -8.22
CA LEU A 34 12.31 3.26 -9.49
C LEU A 34 12.40 4.22 -10.68
N MET A 35 11.90 5.43 -10.54
CA MET A 35 11.66 6.33 -11.68
C MET A 35 12.25 7.74 -11.52
N GLY A 36 12.81 8.08 -10.36
CA GLY A 36 13.22 9.47 -10.12
C GLY A 36 12.04 10.45 -10.23
N TYR A 37 12.29 11.64 -10.76
CA TYR A 37 11.26 12.66 -10.95
C TYR A 37 10.16 12.25 -11.95
N SER A 38 10.46 11.40 -12.94
CA SER A 38 9.49 10.98 -13.94
C SER A 38 8.30 10.23 -13.34
N SER A 39 8.44 9.66 -12.14
CA SER A 39 7.34 9.04 -11.39
C SER A 39 6.19 10.01 -11.07
N ILE A 40 6.45 11.31 -10.95
CA ILE A 40 5.43 12.34 -10.67
C ILE A 40 4.34 12.31 -11.75
N LEU A 41 4.72 12.15 -13.02
CA LEU A 41 3.76 12.06 -14.12
C LEU A 41 2.85 10.85 -13.97
N PHE A 42 3.40 9.69 -13.57
CA PHE A 42 2.62 8.47 -13.36
C PHE A 42 1.62 8.61 -12.21
N TYR A 43 1.98 9.31 -11.14
CA TYR A 43 1.04 9.59 -10.05
C TYR A 43 -0.06 10.55 -10.49
N LEU A 44 0.25 11.57 -11.29
CA LEU A 44 -0.78 12.46 -11.88
C LEU A 44 -1.76 11.68 -12.77
N VAL A 45 -1.22 10.86 -13.67
CA VAL A 45 -2.05 10.05 -14.58
C VAL A 45 -2.88 9.03 -13.79
N ALA A 46 -2.29 8.34 -12.82
CA ALA A 46 -3.03 7.39 -11.97
C ALA A 46 -4.12 8.07 -11.12
N ALA A 47 -3.91 9.31 -10.67
CA ALA A 47 -4.96 10.05 -9.96
C ALA A 47 -6.19 10.29 -10.84
N VAL A 48 -5.97 10.68 -12.11
CA VAL A 48 -7.05 10.99 -13.06
C VAL A 48 -7.70 9.71 -13.62
N LEU A 49 -6.89 8.73 -14.02
CA LEU A 49 -7.39 7.53 -14.72
C LEU A 49 -7.83 6.41 -13.76
N PHE A 50 -7.36 6.40 -12.52
CA PHE A 50 -7.70 5.36 -11.55
C PHE A 50 -8.32 5.93 -10.27
N PHE A 51 -7.60 6.76 -9.50
CA PHE A 51 -8.04 7.15 -8.15
C PHE A 51 -9.42 7.82 -8.14
N ILE A 52 -9.60 8.91 -8.89
CA ILE A 52 -10.86 9.68 -8.88
C ILE A 52 -12.03 8.83 -9.37
N PRO A 53 -11.97 8.20 -10.57
CA PRO A 53 -13.10 7.41 -11.06
C PRO A 53 -13.42 6.22 -10.15
N PHE A 54 -12.42 5.48 -9.70
CA PHE A 54 -12.63 4.30 -8.87
C PHE A 54 -13.20 4.64 -7.50
N ALA A 55 -12.69 5.70 -6.85
CA ALA A 55 -13.20 6.16 -5.56
C ALA A 55 -14.68 6.58 -5.64
N LEU A 56 -15.09 7.25 -6.73
CA LEU A 56 -16.48 7.62 -6.96
C LEU A 56 -17.38 6.39 -7.19
N MET A 57 -16.88 5.37 -7.89
CA MET A 57 -17.58 4.08 -8.05
C MET A 57 -17.78 3.39 -6.69
N MET A 58 -16.76 3.36 -5.85
CA MET A 58 -16.86 2.78 -4.49
C MET A 58 -17.86 3.55 -3.63
N ALA A 59 -17.94 4.85 -3.78
CA ALA A 59 -18.92 5.68 -3.10
C ALA A 59 -20.37 5.36 -3.53
N GLU A 60 -20.61 5.15 -4.80
CA GLU A 60 -21.95 4.75 -5.31
C GLU A 60 -22.35 3.36 -4.80
N PHE A 61 -21.43 2.38 -4.84
CA PHE A 61 -21.67 1.06 -4.26
C PHE A 61 -22.05 1.15 -2.77
N GLY A 62 -21.27 1.87 -1.99
CA GLY A 62 -21.48 2.01 -0.55
C GLY A 62 -22.77 2.72 -0.19
N ALA A 63 -23.18 3.73 -0.97
CA ALA A 63 -24.45 4.44 -0.76
C ALA A 63 -25.67 3.59 -1.05
N ALA A 64 -25.60 2.74 -2.09
CA ALA A 64 -26.72 1.92 -2.54
C ALA A 64 -26.89 0.63 -1.71
N VAL A 65 -25.77 0.04 -1.26
CA VAL A 65 -25.77 -1.26 -0.59
C VAL A 65 -25.25 -1.08 0.83
N LYS A 66 -26.18 -0.77 1.74
CA LYS A 66 -25.90 -0.60 3.17
C LYS A 66 -25.85 -1.97 3.83
N SER A 67 -24.64 -2.50 4.04
CA SER A 67 -24.46 -3.71 4.83
C SER A 67 -23.28 -3.53 5.77
N ASP A 68 -23.53 -3.78 7.06
CA ASP A 68 -22.53 -3.58 8.12
C ASP A 68 -21.34 -4.55 8.06
N SER A 69 -21.44 -5.66 7.34
CA SER A 69 -20.42 -6.72 7.36
C SER A 69 -20.03 -7.33 6.01
N SER A 70 -20.84 -7.16 4.96
CA SER A 70 -20.62 -7.87 3.69
C SER A 70 -19.88 -7.09 2.61
N GLY A 71 -19.67 -5.78 2.78
CA GLY A 71 -18.83 -4.93 1.94
C GLY A 71 -18.80 -5.33 0.45
N MET A 72 -17.61 -5.66 -0.04
CA MET A 72 -17.34 -6.02 -1.42
C MET A 72 -18.17 -7.23 -1.92
N TYR A 73 -18.41 -8.25 -1.07
CA TYR A 73 -19.21 -9.41 -1.47
C TYR A 73 -20.61 -8.97 -1.93
N LYS A 74 -21.29 -8.17 -1.11
CA LYS A 74 -22.65 -7.74 -1.42
C LYS A 74 -22.73 -6.86 -2.64
N TRP A 75 -21.76 -5.98 -2.85
CA TRP A 75 -21.67 -5.15 -4.07
C TRP A 75 -21.58 -6.00 -5.33
N LEU A 76 -20.72 -7.03 -5.31
CA LEU A 76 -20.53 -7.93 -6.43
C LEU A 76 -21.74 -8.86 -6.64
N GLU A 77 -22.36 -9.35 -5.53
CA GLU A 77 -23.53 -10.23 -5.58
C GLU A 77 -24.74 -9.56 -6.25
N VAL A 78 -25.09 -8.34 -5.80
CA VAL A 78 -26.23 -7.60 -6.35
C VAL A 78 -25.98 -7.10 -7.77
N SER A 79 -24.74 -6.98 -8.18
CA SER A 79 -24.34 -6.50 -9.50
C SER A 79 -24.27 -7.62 -10.55
N VAL A 80 -23.75 -8.79 -10.14
CA VAL A 80 -23.50 -9.90 -11.07
C VAL A 80 -24.18 -11.18 -10.60
N ASN A 81 -23.63 -11.88 -9.61
CA ASN A 81 -24.19 -13.06 -8.94
C ASN A 81 -23.32 -13.49 -7.75
N ALA A 82 -23.84 -14.45 -6.95
CA ALA A 82 -23.16 -14.96 -5.75
C ALA A 82 -21.81 -15.65 -6.03
N LYS A 83 -21.69 -16.40 -7.15
CA LYS A 83 -20.41 -17.07 -7.50
C LYS A 83 -19.32 -16.06 -7.82
N PHE A 84 -19.62 -15.06 -8.65
CA PHE A 84 -18.70 -13.99 -8.99
C PHE A 84 -18.30 -13.18 -7.73
N ALA A 85 -19.26 -12.90 -6.87
CA ALA A 85 -19.05 -12.20 -5.62
C ALA A 85 -18.11 -12.96 -4.70
N PHE A 86 -18.31 -14.27 -4.57
CA PHE A 86 -17.43 -15.10 -3.74
C PHE A 86 -15.99 -15.09 -4.27
N VAL A 87 -15.80 -15.33 -5.56
CA VAL A 87 -14.46 -15.32 -6.18
C VAL A 87 -13.78 -13.96 -6.02
N GLY A 88 -14.47 -12.85 -6.32
CA GLY A 88 -13.91 -11.51 -6.17
C GLY A 88 -13.53 -11.17 -4.73
N THR A 89 -14.38 -11.53 -3.76
CA THR A 89 -14.12 -11.30 -2.33
C THR A 89 -13.00 -12.19 -1.81
N PHE A 90 -12.93 -13.44 -2.28
CA PHE A 90 -11.84 -14.36 -1.93
C PHE A 90 -10.51 -13.85 -2.49
N MET A 91 -10.47 -13.41 -3.75
CA MET A 91 -9.27 -12.81 -4.35
C MET A 91 -8.81 -11.56 -3.58
N TRP A 92 -9.76 -10.71 -3.17
CA TRP A 92 -9.46 -9.56 -2.32
C TRP A 92 -8.89 -9.98 -0.97
N PHE A 93 -9.45 -11.01 -0.31
CA PHE A 93 -8.89 -11.55 0.92
C PHE A 93 -7.50 -12.16 0.70
N ALA A 94 -7.31 -12.95 -0.37
CA ALA A 94 -6.02 -13.56 -0.71
C ALA A 94 -4.93 -12.49 -0.91
N SER A 95 -5.26 -11.32 -1.46
CA SER A 95 -4.32 -10.22 -1.57
C SER A 95 -3.74 -9.76 -0.22
N TYR A 96 -4.55 -9.77 0.83
CA TYR A 96 -4.07 -9.47 2.18
C TYR A 96 -3.20 -10.58 2.79
N ILE A 97 -3.43 -11.84 2.43
CA ILE A 97 -2.48 -12.93 2.78
C ILE A 97 -1.10 -12.61 2.19
N ILE A 98 -1.02 -12.24 0.92
CA ILE A 98 0.23 -11.87 0.26
C ILE A 98 0.84 -10.60 0.88
N TRP A 99 0.03 -9.63 1.24
CA TRP A 99 0.50 -8.46 1.97
C TRP A 99 1.12 -8.83 3.33
N LEU A 100 0.49 -9.74 4.08
CA LEU A 100 1.02 -10.26 5.35
C LEU A 100 2.36 -10.98 5.14
N VAL A 101 2.48 -11.81 4.10
CA VAL A 101 3.74 -12.46 3.72
C VAL A 101 4.83 -11.41 3.44
N SER A 102 4.56 -10.48 2.53
CA SER A 102 5.51 -9.44 2.14
C SER A 102 5.96 -8.57 3.31
N THR A 103 5.00 -8.11 4.11
CA THR A 103 5.30 -7.16 5.18
C THR A 103 5.91 -7.82 6.41
N SER A 104 5.64 -9.12 6.67
CA SER A 104 6.27 -9.87 7.77
C SER A 104 7.79 -9.96 7.63
N ALA A 105 8.29 -10.01 6.40
CA ALA A 105 9.72 -9.94 6.13
C ALA A 105 10.27 -8.52 6.27
N LYS A 106 9.50 -7.53 5.79
CA LYS A 106 9.93 -6.12 5.80
C LYS A 106 9.96 -5.49 7.18
N VAL A 107 9.19 -5.98 8.16
CA VAL A 107 9.16 -5.41 9.52
C VAL A 107 10.51 -5.48 10.23
N TRP A 108 11.37 -6.41 9.85
CA TRP A 108 12.70 -6.57 10.43
C TRP A 108 13.69 -5.51 9.96
N ILE A 109 13.47 -4.90 8.81
CA ILE A 109 14.29 -3.78 8.34
C ILE A 109 14.19 -2.57 9.28
N PRO A 110 12.99 -2.00 9.54
CA PRO A 110 12.87 -0.91 10.52
C PRO A 110 13.31 -1.33 11.92
N PHE A 111 13.02 -2.57 12.34
CA PHE A 111 13.46 -3.06 13.63
C PHE A 111 14.99 -2.97 13.79
N THR A 112 15.75 -3.48 12.83
CA THR A 112 17.23 -3.38 12.90
C THR A 112 17.71 -1.95 12.74
N THR A 113 17.04 -1.15 11.91
CA THR A 113 17.42 0.25 11.69
C THR A 113 17.26 1.10 12.94
N ILE A 114 16.30 0.81 13.83
CA ILE A 114 16.17 1.50 15.13
C ILE A 114 17.48 1.39 15.95
N PHE A 115 18.04 0.20 16.02
CA PHE A 115 19.21 -0.06 16.87
C PHE A 115 20.53 0.31 16.19
N PHE A 116 20.68 -0.03 14.91
CA PHE A 116 21.94 0.10 14.18
C PHE A 116 22.02 1.33 13.27
N GLY A 117 20.89 1.99 13.00
CA GLY A 117 20.82 3.12 12.05
C GLY A 117 20.89 2.69 10.59
N SER A 118 20.89 1.40 10.30
CA SER A 118 20.92 0.84 8.94
C SER A 118 20.27 -0.55 8.90
N ASP A 119 19.90 -0.98 7.71
CA ASP A 119 19.37 -2.32 7.46
C ASP A 119 20.47 -3.37 7.68
N GLN A 120 20.27 -4.25 8.67
CA GLN A 120 21.16 -5.38 8.95
C GLN A 120 20.58 -6.72 8.46
N THR A 121 19.36 -6.73 7.93
CA THR A 121 18.66 -7.98 7.57
C THR A 121 19.40 -8.79 6.52
N GLN A 122 20.11 -8.10 5.61
CA GLN A 122 20.89 -8.76 4.56
C GLN A 122 22.15 -9.50 5.10
N ARG A 123 22.51 -9.26 6.36
CA ARG A 123 23.67 -9.90 7.03
C ARG A 123 23.28 -10.94 8.06
N PHE A 124 21.98 -11.26 8.17
CA PHE A 124 21.44 -12.20 9.16
C PHE A 124 21.72 -13.66 8.78
N ALA A 125 22.95 -14.04 8.51
CA ALA A 125 23.32 -15.43 8.30
C ALA A 125 23.77 -16.05 9.61
N MET A 126 23.02 -17.04 10.13
CA MET A 126 23.34 -17.74 11.38
C MET A 126 22.89 -19.19 11.31
N PHE A 127 23.53 -20.06 12.09
CA PHE A 127 23.17 -21.47 12.24
C PHE A 127 23.16 -22.27 10.91
N GLY A 128 24.02 -21.90 9.95
CA GLY A 128 24.05 -22.51 8.63
C GLY A 128 22.95 -22.04 7.66
N LEU A 129 22.12 -21.09 8.07
CA LEU A 129 21.08 -20.47 7.25
C LEU A 129 21.58 -19.16 6.66
N ASN A 130 21.20 -18.88 5.41
CA ASN A 130 21.48 -17.60 4.78
C ASN A 130 20.53 -16.49 5.30
N ALA A 131 20.78 -15.25 4.91
CA ALA A 131 20.02 -14.10 5.37
C ALA A 131 18.52 -14.20 5.06
N THR A 132 18.16 -14.67 3.86
CA THR A 132 16.76 -14.81 3.43
C THR A 132 16.01 -15.84 4.26
N GLN A 133 16.63 -16.99 4.50
CA GLN A 133 16.06 -18.07 5.33
C GLN A 133 15.87 -17.62 6.77
N MET A 134 16.84 -16.90 7.33
CA MET A 134 16.74 -16.37 8.69
C MET A 134 15.63 -15.32 8.81
N ILE A 135 15.51 -14.40 7.84
CA ILE A 135 14.40 -13.45 7.79
C ILE A 135 13.07 -14.19 7.68
N GLY A 136 12.99 -15.27 6.88
CA GLY A 136 11.81 -16.13 6.79
C GLY A 136 11.39 -16.68 8.14
N ILE A 137 12.30 -17.25 8.92
CA ILE A 137 12.02 -17.77 10.27
C ILE A 137 11.55 -16.65 11.20
N LEU A 138 12.23 -15.51 11.22
CA LEU A 138 11.84 -14.36 12.01
C LEU A 138 10.46 -13.83 11.61
N SER A 139 10.12 -13.87 10.32
CA SER A 139 8.79 -13.50 9.79
C SER A 139 7.70 -14.45 10.29
N CYS A 140 7.98 -15.76 10.35
CA CYS A 140 7.07 -16.74 10.93
C CYS A 140 6.82 -16.45 12.43
N LEU A 141 7.86 -16.16 13.19
CA LEU A 141 7.72 -15.79 14.61
C LEU A 141 6.89 -14.51 14.78
N TRP A 142 7.14 -13.50 13.95
CA TRP A 142 6.34 -12.27 13.92
C TRP A 142 4.86 -12.56 13.62
N MET A 143 4.57 -13.37 12.61
CA MET A 143 3.19 -13.72 12.23
C MET A 143 2.45 -14.46 13.35
N VAL A 144 3.11 -15.40 14.03
CA VAL A 144 2.58 -16.10 15.20
C VAL A 144 2.27 -15.10 16.32
N LEU A 145 3.21 -14.23 16.68
CA LEU A 145 3.04 -13.22 17.72
C LEU A 145 1.84 -12.31 17.43
N VAL A 146 1.78 -11.75 16.21
CA VAL A 146 0.68 -10.86 15.82
C VAL A 146 -0.66 -11.57 15.85
N THR A 147 -0.72 -12.81 15.37
CA THR A 147 -1.96 -13.61 15.39
C THR A 147 -2.43 -13.84 16.81
N PHE A 148 -1.55 -14.25 17.74
CA PHE A 148 -1.90 -14.45 19.14
C PHE A 148 -2.39 -13.16 19.82
N VAL A 149 -1.75 -12.03 19.55
CA VAL A 149 -2.16 -10.73 20.10
C VAL A 149 -3.53 -10.32 19.52
N SER A 150 -3.72 -10.47 18.20
CA SER A 150 -4.97 -10.10 17.52
C SER A 150 -6.17 -10.94 17.99
N ILE A 151 -5.98 -12.21 18.29
CA ILE A 151 -7.02 -13.10 18.84
C ILE A 151 -7.55 -12.60 20.21
N LYS A 152 -6.73 -11.89 20.98
CA LYS A 152 -7.13 -11.33 22.30
C LYS A 152 -8.02 -10.09 22.20
N GLY A 153 -8.12 -9.47 21.02
CA GLY A 153 -9.05 -8.37 20.75
C GLY A 153 -8.41 -7.00 20.50
N MET A 154 -9.26 -6.03 20.16
CA MET A 154 -8.89 -4.74 19.53
C MET A 154 -8.31 -3.66 20.45
N LYS A 155 -8.50 -3.73 21.78
CA LYS A 155 -8.20 -2.56 22.65
C LYS A 155 -6.75 -2.05 22.61
N GLY A 156 -5.77 -2.93 22.37
CA GLY A 156 -4.36 -2.56 22.22
C GLY A 156 -3.99 -2.11 20.81
N ILE A 157 -4.67 -2.66 19.81
CA ILE A 157 -4.40 -2.45 18.38
C ILE A 157 -4.60 -0.99 17.98
N VAL A 158 -5.71 -0.38 18.42
CA VAL A 158 -6.06 1.01 18.09
C VAL A 158 -4.97 1.99 18.52
N ARG A 159 -4.36 1.80 19.69
CA ARG A 159 -3.28 2.69 20.17
C ARG A 159 -2.03 2.58 19.27
N VAL A 160 -1.60 1.36 18.95
CA VAL A 160 -0.43 1.13 18.10
C VAL A 160 -0.66 1.70 16.71
N THR A 161 -1.85 1.47 16.13
CA THR A 161 -2.21 2.00 14.79
C THR A 161 -2.22 3.53 14.78
N SER A 162 -2.76 4.18 15.83
CA SER A 162 -2.79 5.64 15.93
C SER A 162 -1.39 6.23 16.06
N LEU A 163 -0.51 5.61 16.86
CA LEU A 163 0.89 6.02 17.00
C LEU A 163 1.65 5.84 15.67
N GLY A 164 1.40 4.74 14.96
CA GLY A 164 1.96 4.50 13.64
C GLY A 164 1.56 5.57 12.62
N GLY A 165 0.28 5.95 12.58
CA GLY A 165 -0.21 7.00 11.70
C GLY A 165 0.42 8.36 12.01
N LEU A 166 0.53 8.73 13.28
CA LEU A 166 1.20 9.97 13.70
C LEU A 166 2.69 9.97 13.32
N ALA A 167 3.37 8.84 13.51
CA ALA A 167 4.78 8.69 13.17
C ALA A 167 5.03 8.86 11.67
N VAL A 168 4.22 8.22 10.81
CA VAL A 168 4.34 8.38 9.34
C VAL A 168 4.06 9.81 8.89
N THR A 169 3.06 10.46 9.48
CA THR A 169 2.78 11.88 9.19
C THR A 169 3.98 12.77 9.56
N SER A 170 4.62 12.50 10.70
CA SER A 170 5.82 13.24 11.14
C SER A 170 7.01 13.01 10.20
N LEU A 171 7.21 11.80 9.67
CA LEU A 171 8.24 11.52 8.67
C LEU A 171 8.06 12.36 7.41
N THR A 172 6.83 12.49 6.94
CA THR A 172 6.51 13.35 5.77
C THR A 172 6.80 14.82 6.07
N ALA A 173 6.40 15.30 7.26
CA ALA A 173 6.68 16.67 7.67
C ALA A 173 8.20 16.95 7.77
N ILE A 174 8.97 16.01 8.34
CA ILE A 174 10.43 16.10 8.41
C ILE A 174 11.03 16.16 7.01
N LEU A 175 10.60 15.27 6.10
CA LEU A 175 11.07 15.30 4.71
C LEU A 175 10.88 16.69 4.09
N LEU A 176 9.68 17.25 4.16
CA LEU A 176 9.37 18.53 3.52
C LEU A 176 10.16 19.69 4.13
N VAL A 177 10.18 19.78 5.47
CA VAL A 177 10.87 20.86 6.19
C VAL A 177 12.38 20.78 5.99
N VAL A 178 12.95 19.58 6.19
CA VAL A 178 14.43 19.41 6.10
C VAL A 178 14.91 19.60 4.67
N SER A 179 14.16 19.09 3.67
CA SER A 179 14.51 19.35 2.26
C SER A 179 14.48 20.85 1.93
N GLY A 180 13.49 21.60 2.45
CA GLY A 180 13.45 23.05 2.31
C GLY A 180 14.67 23.74 2.94
N VAL A 181 15.07 23.32 4.15
CA VAL A 181 16.27 23.84 4.82
C VAL A 181 17.54 23.51 4.04
N VAL A 182 17.70 22.26 3.57
CA VAL A 182 18.85 21.83 2.75
C VAL A 182 18.92 22.66 1.48
N LEU A 183 17.81 22.88 0.78
CA LEU A 183 17.76 23.66 -0.45
C LEU A 183 18.19 25.11 -0.21
N ALA A 184 17.72 25.71 0.89
CA ALA A 184 18.09 27.09 1.26
C ALA A 184 19.59 27.21 1.59
N LEU A 185 20.13 26.28 2.38
CA LEU A 185 21.54 26.27 2.78
C LEU A 185 22.48 25.94 1.62
N ASN A 186 22.03 25.14 0.65
CA ASN A 186 22.79 24.82 -0.55
C ASN A 186 22.54 25.79 -1.72
N HIS A 187 22.07 27.01 -1.44
CA HIS A 187 21.86 28.07 -2.44
C HIS A 187 20.97 27.64 -3.62
N GLY A 188 19.95 26.81 -3.36
CA GLY A 188 19.02 26.34 -4.38
C GLY A 188 19.55 25.21 -5.26
N GLN A 189 20.67 24.61 -4.95
CA GLN A 189 21.23 23.49 -5.72
C GLN A 189 20.57 22.16 -5.34
N PHE A 190 20.24 21.37 -6.36
CA PHE A 190 19.67 20.02 -6.23
C PHE A 190 20.77 18.97 -6.35
N ALA A 191 20.75 17.94 -5.49
CA ALA A 191 21.64 16.80 -5.63
C ALA A 191 21.34 16.00 -6.92
N GLN A 192 20.07 15.87 -7.29
CA GLN A 192 19.64 15.30 -8.56
C GLN A 192 19.32 16.43 -9.56
N PRO A 193 20.07 16.53 -10.68
CA PRO A 193 19.82 17.56 -11.67
C PRO A 193 18.40 17.49 -12.27
N LEU A 194 17.79 18.65 -12.52
CA LEU A 194 16.45 18.76 -13.12
C LEU A 194 16.44 18.61 -14.65
N GLN A 195 17.59 18.42 -15.28
CA GLN A 195 17.71 18.41 -16.76
C GLN A 195 16.97 17.24 -17.43
N HIS A 196 16.74 16.14 -16.72
CA HIS A 196 16.11 14.93 -17.26
C HIS A 196 14.92 14.47 -16.43
N VAL A 197 14.04 15.42 -16.04
CA VAL A 197 12.88 15.12 -15.17
C VAL A 197 11.89 14.13 -15.78
N MET A 198 11.87 13.98 -17.10
CA MET A 198 10.96 13.06 -17.80
C MET A 198 11.55 11.68 -18.07
N THR A 199 12.83 11.48 -17.78
CA THR A 199 13.51 10.18 -17.98
C THR A 199 13.86 9.57 -16.64
N SER A 200 13.64 8.26 -16.52
CA SER A 200 14.04 7.53 -15.32
C SER A 200 15.58 7.47 -15.23
N PRO A 201 16.17 7.76 -14.05
CA PRO A 201 17.59 7.52 -13.82
C PRO A 201 17.90 6.02 -13.67
N ASN A 202 16.89 5.17 -13.44
CA ASN A 202 17.03 3.74 -13.31
C ASN A 202 16.95 3.07 -14.70
N PRO A 203 17.99 2.35 -15.15
CA PRO A 203 18.00 1.71 -16.47
C PRO A 203 16.83 0.77 -16.73
N SER A 204 16.39 0.01 -15.72
CA SER A 204 15.23 -0.92 -15.85
C SER A 204 13.91 -0.23 -16.16
N TYR A 205 13.82 1.08 -15.98
CA TYR A 205 12.61 1.87 -16.21
C TYR A 205 12.77 2.91 -17.33
N GLN A 206 13.76 2.74 -18.22
CA GLN A 206 13.95 3.58 -19.40
C GLN A 206 13.24 3.03 -20.64
N HIS A 207 12.88 1.74 -20.63
CA HIS A 207 12.19 1.07 -21.73
C HIS A 207 10.65 1.08 -21.54
N PRO A 208 9.87 1.02 -22.63
CA PRO A 208 8.41 1.11 -22.54
C PRO A 208 7.77 0.08 -21.58
N VAL A 209 8.30 -1.14 -21.54
CA VAL A 209 7.77 -2.21 -20.65
C VAL A 209 8.00 -1.86 -19.19
N GLY A 210 9.19 -1.41 -18.83
CA GLY A 210 9.49 -0.96 -17.46
C GLY A 210 8.65 0.25 -17.06
N LEU A 211 8.55 1.26 -17.96
CA LEU A 211 7.70 2.44 -17.74
C LEU A 211 6.24 2.05 -17.45
N LEU A 212 5.66 1.17 -18.28
CA LEU A 212 4.29 0.71 -18.10
C LEU A 212 4.13 -0.21 -16.89
N GLY A 213 5.17 -1.02 -16.57
CA GLY A 213 5.22 -1.83 -15.35
C GLY A 213 5.22 -0.98 -14.07
N PHE A 214 5.79 0.25 -14.11
CA PHE A 214 5.73 1.16 -12.96
C PHE A 214 4.29 1.61 -12.63
N ALA A 215 3.36 1.58 -13.59
CA ALA A 215 1.99 2.00 -13.35
C ALA A 215 1.31 1.24 -12.22
N VAL A 216 1.67 -0.04 -11.97
CA VAL A 216 1.13 -0.82 -10.84
C VAL A 216 1.51 -0.21 -9.49
N PHE A 217 2.71 0.36 -9.36
CA PHE A 217 3.14 1.03 -8.14
C PHE A 217 2.32 2.31 -7.88
N ALA A 218 2.04 3.09 -8.94
CA ALA A 218 1.21 4.27 -8.83
C ALA A 218 -0.25 3.93 -8.48
N ILE A 219 -0.82 2.86 -9.07
CA ILE A 219 -2.16 2.36 -8.75
C ILE A 219 -2.19 1.84 -7.30
N PHE A 220 -1.21 1.03 -6.90
CA PHE A 220 -1.11 0.52 -5.53
C PHE A 220 -1.03 1.64 -4.50
N ALA A 221 -0.29 2.72 -4.79
CA ALA A 221 -0.15 3.86 -3.89
C ALA A 221 -1.48 4.61 -3.63
N TYR A 222 -2.45 4.45 -4.53
CA TYR A 222 -3.83 4.95 -4.37
C TYR A 222 -4.82 3.87 -3.91
N GLY A 223 -4.35 2.69 -3.51
CA GLY A 223 -5.18 1.59 -3.02
C GLY A 223 -5.86 1.87 -1.68
N GLY A 224 -6.81 0.99 -1.31
CA GLY A 224 -7.59 1.13 -0.06
C GLY A 224 -8.89 1.92 -0.22
N LEU A 225 -9.29 2.22 -1.45
CA LEU A 225 -10.47 3.04 -1.77
C LEU A 225 -11.79 2.32 -1.49
N GLU A 226 -11.79 1.01 -1.43
CA GLU A 226 -12.96 0.18 -1.15
C GLU A 226 -13.56 0.45 0.24
N VAL A 227 -12.76 0.93 1.19
CA VAL A 227 -13.26 1.31 2.52
C VAL A 227 -14.13 2.57 2.50
N LEU A 228 -14.04 3.40 1.46
CA LEU A 228 -14.83 4.63 1.32
C LEU A 228 -16.32 4.37 1.20
N GLY A 229 -16.70 3.22 0.64
CA GLY A 229 -18.10 2.83 0.52
C GLY A 229 -18.84 2.82 1.86
N GLY A 230 -18.18 2.38 2.93
CA GLY A 230 -18.75 2.37 4.29
C GLY A 230 -18.88 3.74 4.98
N MET A 231 -18.39 4.82 4.35
CA MET A 231 -18.38 6.17 4.91
C MET A 231 -19.48 7.07 4.37
N VAL A 232 -20.12 6.71 3.26
CA VAL A 232 -21.09 7.57 2.56
C VAL A 232 -22.28 7.94 3.44
N ASP A 233 -22.87 6.96 4.12
CA ASP A 233 -24.04 7.18 5.00
C ASP A 233 -23.73 8.03 6.23
N LYS A 234 -22.48 8.01 6.66
CA LYS A 234 -22.00 8.78 7.83
C LYS A 234 -21.59 10.19 7.46
N THR A 235 -21.61 10.54 6.17
CA THR A 235 -21.18 11.86 5.69
C THR A 235 -22.34 12.84 5.65
N LYS A 236 -22.09 14.09 6.03
CA LYS A 236 -23.08 15.18 5.93
C LYS A 236 -23.29 15.55 4.47
N ASN A 237 -24.55 15.58 3.99
CA ASN A 237 -24.91 15.88 2.60
C ASN A 237 -24.04 15.09 1.58
N PRO A 238 -24.09 13.75 1.60
CA PRO A 238 -23.11 12.90 0.88
C PRO A 238 -23.08 13.20 -0.63
N GLU A 239 -24.19 13.51 -1.26
CA GLU A 239 -24.29 13.85 -2.69
C GLU A 239 -23.35 14.99 -3.13
N LYS A 240 -23.10 15.96 -2.25
CA LYS A 240 -22.22 17.10 -2.52
C LYS A 240 -20.84 16.93 -1.87
N THR A 241 -20.84 16.45 -0.62
CA THR A 241 -19.62 16.38 0.20
C THR A 241 -18.68 15.27 -0.29
N PHE A 242 -19.24 14.12 -0.70
CA PHE A 242 -18.42 12.97 -1.07
C PHE A 242 -17.62 13.20 -2.36
N PRO A 243 -18.23 13.63 -3.50
CA PRO A 243 -17.46 13.93 -4.71
C PRO A 243 -16.40 14.99 -4.50
N ARG A 244 -16.75 16.08 -3.76
CA ARG A 244 -15.80 17.15 -3.43
C ARG A 244 -14.65 16.64 -2.56
N GLY A 245 -14.97 15.82 -1.55
CA GLY A 245 -13.97 15.20 -0.68
C GLY A 245 -12.99 14.33 -1.45
N ILE A 246 -13.47 13.50 -2.36
CA ILE A 246 -12.63 12.67 -3.22
C ILE A 246 -11.70 13.51 -4.10
N ILE A 247 -12.24 14.53 -4.79
CA ILE A 247 -11.45 15.38 -5.68
C ILE A 247 -10.38 16.16 -4.88
N ILE A 248 -10.76 16.75 -3.74
CA ILE A 248 -9.80 17.46 -2.88
C ILE A 248 -8.72 16.49 -2.38
N SER A 249 -9.12 15.30 -1.93
CA SER A 249 -8.18 14.27 -1.48
C SER A 249 -7.24 13.83 -2.59
N ALA A 250 -7.76 13.64 -3.82
CA ALA A 250 -6.95 13.32 -4.98
C ALA A 250 -5.89 14.38 -5.25
N ILE A 251 -6.27 15.65 -5.21
CA ILE A 251 -5.33 16.77 -5.39
C ILE A 251 -4.29 16.78 -4.27
N VAL A 252 -4.72 16.71 -3.00
CA VAL A 252 -3.82 16.76 -1.84
C VAL A 252 -2.85 15.59 -1.83
N ILE A 253 -3.33 14.36 -2.09
CA ILE A 253 -2.50 13.16 -2.10
C ILE A 253 -1.52 13.18 -3.27
N THR A 254 -1.97 13.58 -4.46
CA THR A 254 -1.13 13.66 -5.66
C THR A 254 -0.05 14.73 -5.50
N LEU A 255 -0.42 15.90 -4.97
CA LEU A 255 0.54 16.95 -4.63
C LEU A 255 1.51 16.48 -3.54
N GLY A 256 1.01 15.76 -2.53
CA GLY A 256 1.85 15.19 -1.47
C GLY A 256 2.90 14.21 -2.02
N TYR A 257 2.49 13.30 -2.91
CA TYR A 257 3.43 12.41 -3.59
C TYR A 257 4.40 13.18 -4.50
N GLY A 258 3.88 14.11 -5.33
CA GLY A 258 4.70 14.93 -6.22
C GLY A 258 5.75 15.75 -5.46
N LEU A 259 5.35 16.43 -4.37
CA LEU A 259 6.25 17.19 -3.50
C LEU A 259 7.26 16.26 -2.79
N GLY A 260 6.81 15.11 -2.27
CA GLY A 260 7.71 14.14 -1.65
C GLY A 260 8.78 13.66 -2.63
N ILE A 261 8.38 13.26 -3.83
CA ILE A 261 9.31 12.82 -4.90
C ILE A 261 10.27 13.95 -5.28
N PHE A 262 9.78 15.17 -5.41
CA PHE A 262 10.61 16.34 -5.71
C PHE A 262 11.61 16.62 -4.59
N CYS A 263 11.18 16.57 -3.33
CA CYS A 263 12.04 16.77 -2.16
C CYS A 263 13.16 15.72 -2.07
N TRP A 264 12.91 14.50 -2.48
CA TRP A 264 13.95 13.47 -2.52
C TRP A 264 15.13 13.86 -3.40
N GLY A 265 14.90 14.48 -4.54
CA GLY A 265 15.97 14.91 -5.44
C GLY A 265 16.77 16.12 -4.94
N ILE A 266 16.27 16.87 -3.94
CA ILE A 266 17.04 17.94 -3.30
C ILE A 266 18.26 17.37 -2.59
N SER A 267 18.11 16.24 -1.89
CA SER A 267 19.18 15.63 -1.09
C SER A 267 19.80 14.39 -1.71
N THR A 268 19.17 13.77 -2.71
CA THR A 268 19.55 12.42 -3.16
C THR A 268 19.83 12.41 -4.67
N ASN A 269 21.10 12.28 -5.03
CA ASN A 269 21.49 11.92 -6.39
C ASN A 269 21.29 10.41 -6.57
N TRP A 270 20.51 10.03 -7.58
CA TRP A 270 20.11 8.65 -7.81
C TRP A 270 21.33 7.73 -8.01
N GLN A 271 22.24 8.13 -8.91
CA GLN A 271 23.42 7.30 -9.25
C GLN A 271 24.37 7.16 -8.07
N ALA A 272 24.60 8.22 -7.31
CA ALA A 272 25.54 8.20 -6.19
C ALA A 272 25.03 7.43 -4.97
N VAL A 273 23.71 7.45 -4.71
CA VAL A 273 23.13 6.93 -3.46
C VAL A 273 22.36 5.65 -3.68
N LEU A 274 21.61 5.53 -4.79
CA LEU A 274 20.60 4.49 -4.97
C LEU A 274 21.04 3.34 -5.89
N SER A 275 22.12 3.51 -6.67
CA SER A 275 22.66 2.45 -7.53
C SER A 275 23.39 1.34 -6.75
N ASN A 276 23.49 1.44 -5.43
CA ASN A 276 24.19 0.47 -4.60
C ASN A 276 23.42 -0.88 -4.61
N PRO A 277 24.10 -2.03 -4.83
CA PRO A 277 23.47 -3.35 -4.83
C PRO A 277 22.75 -3.74 -3.54
N THR A 278 23.11 -3.12 -2.40
CA THR A 278 22.44 -3.37 -1.12
C THR A 278 21.13 -2.58 -0.95
N THR A 279 20.87 -1.60 -1.84
CA THR A 279 19.63 -0.83 -1.85
C THR A 279 18.54 -1.61 -2.60
N ASN A 280 17.37 -1.74 -1.98
CA ASN A 280 16.25 -2.51 -2.53
C ASN A 280 14.90 -1.92 -2.11
N LEU A 281 13.80 -2.47 -2.63
CA LEU A 281 12.44 -2.00 -2.34
C LEU A 281 12.03 -2.16 -0.85
N GLY A 282 12.75 -2.93 -0.07
CA GLY A 282 12.50 -3.08 1.37
C GLY A 282 13.15 -1.97 2.21
N ASN A 283 14.37 -1.54 1.84
CA ASN A 283 15.16 -0.63 2.69
C ASN A 283 15.29 0.80 2.18
N ILE A 284 14.77 1.09 0.99
CA ILE A 284 14.94 2.39 0.31
C ILE A 284 14.54 3.60 1.17
N SER A 285 13.46 3.51 1.95
CA SER A 285 13.00 4.61 2.79
C SER A 285 14.03 5.01 3.86
N TYR A 286 14.73 4.04 4.42
CA TYR A 286 15.76 4.27 5.46
C TYR A 286 17.04 4.82 4.85
N VAL A 287 17.45 4.31 3.68
CA VAL A 287 18.61 4.80 2.92
C VAL A 287 18.42 6.27 2.55
N MET A 288 17.27 6.64 2.01
CA MET A 288 17.00 8.02 1.59
C MET A 288 16.90 8.98 2.78
N MET A 289 16.26 8.58 3.87
CA MET A 289 16.19 9.41 5.08
C MET A 289 17.57 9.54 5.77
N GLN A 290 18.37 8.48 5.77
CA GLN A 290 19.75 8.55 6.24
C GLN A 290 20.56 9.57 5.42
N ASN A 291 20.41 9.53 4.10
CA ASN A 291 21.08 10.46 3.20
C ASN A 291 20.59 11.91 3.42
N LEU A 292 19.27 12.11 3.60
CA LEU A 292 18.70 13.43 3.91
C LEU A 292 19.34 14.04 5.18
N GLY A 293 19.45 13.25 6.25
CA GLY A 293 20.10 13.69 7.49
C GLY A 293 21.60 13.95 7.32
N TYR A 294 22.29 13.15 6.51
CA TYR A 294 23.70 13.37 6.18
C TYR A 294 23.92 14.66 5.42
N VAL A 295 23.14 14.91 4.38
CA VAL A 295 23.22 16.13 3.57
C VAL A 295 22.85 17.37 4.37
N LEU A 296 21.87 17.29 5.26
CA LEU A 296 21.56 18.36 6.22
C LEU A 296 22.78 18.68 7.11
N GLY A 297 23.42 17.64 7.66
CA GLY A 297 24.61 17.83 8.47
C GLY A 297 25.75 18.53 7.71
N GLN A 298 25.97 18.17 6.46
CA GLN A 298 26.96 18.83 5.60
C GLN A 298 26.57 20.30 5.32
N ALA A 299 25.30 20.56 4.98
CA ALA A 299 24.80 21.90 4.72
C ALA A 299 24.90 22.83 5.95
N LEU A 300 24.82 22.27 7.15
CA LEU A 300 25.06 22.99 8.43
C LEU A 300 26.54 23.17 8.76
N GLY A 301 27.47 22.72 7.91
CA GLY A 301 28.92 22.84 8.15
C GLY A 301 29.47 21.88 9.18
N LEU A 302 28.76 20.79 9.52
CA LEU A 302 29.24 19.79 10.47
C LEU A 302 30.40 18.97 9.87
N SER A 303 31.29 18.46 10.73
CA SER A 303 32.28 17.49 10.28
C SER A 303 31.64 16.27 9.64
N THR A 304 32.36 15.60 8.73
CA THR A 304 31.87 14.38 8.05
C THR A 304 31.39 13.31 9.05
N ALA A 305 32.07 13.17 10.20
CA ALA A 305 31.68 12.23 11.24
C ALA A 305 30.34 12.62 11.90
N ALA A 306 30.17 13.90 12.24
CA ALA A 306 28.94 14.42 12.82
C ALA A 306 27.77 14.36 11.83
N ALA A 307 27.98 14.68 10.55
CA ALA A 307 26.99 14.56 9.49
C ALA A 307 26.54 13.09 9.30
N LYS A 308 27.47 12.13 9.30
CA LYS A 308 27.14 10.69 9.27
C LYS A 308 26.31 10.28 10.49
N THR A 309 26.66 10.74 11.67
CA THR A 309 25.89 10.47 12.89
C THR A 309 24.48 11.03 12.81
N MET A 310 24.31 12.26 12.28
CA MET A 310 22.98 12.84 12.02
C MET A 310 22.17 11.96 11.06
N GLY A 311 22.76 11.51 9.97
CA GLY A 311 22.11 10.57 9.03
C GLY A 311 21.63 9.29 9.72
N LEU A 312 22.47 8.69 10.59
CA LEU A 312 22.08 7.50 11.35
C LEU A 312 20.89 7.76 12.29
N TRP A 313 20.77 8.95 12.88
CA TRP A 313 19.61 9.31 13.71
C TRP A 313 18.34 9.49 12.87
N PHE A 314 18.44 10.07 11.69
CA PHE A 314 17.31 10.15 10.75
C PHE A 314 16.83 8.74 10.36
N ALA A 315 17.76 7.83 10.06
CA ALA A 315 17.41 6.44 9.76
C ALA A 315 16.75 5.75 10.97
N ARG A 316 17.27 5.92 12.20
CA ARG A 316 16.67 5.33 13.42
C ARG A 316 15.25 5.85 13.67
N TYR A 317 15.05 7.15 13.53
CA TYR A 317 13.73 7.75 13.66
C TYR A 317 12.75 7.20 12.61
N THR A 318 13.21 7.09 11.36
CA THR A 318 12.43 6.46 10.28
C THR A 318 12.12 4.99 10.60
N GLY A 319 13.10 4.27 11.12
CA GLY A 319 12.93 2.90 11.61
C GLY A 319 11.81 2.79 12.64
N LEU A 320 11.83 3.65 13.66
CA LEU A 320 10.80 3.68 14.70
C LEU A 320 9.41 3.99 14.12
N GLY A 321 9.31 5.01 13.28
CA GLY A 321 8.04 5.40 12.65
C GLY A 321 7.45 4.30 11.79
N MET A 322 8.27 3.69 10.93
CA MET A 322 7.85 2.61 10.04
C MET A 322 7.55 1.31 10.80
N PHE A 323 8.29 0.99 11.87
CA PHE A 323 8.01 -0.17 12.72
C PHE A 323 6.64 -0.06 13.40
N LEU A 324 6.32 1.12 13.94
CA LEU A 324 5.00 1.39 14.54
C LEU A 324 3.89 1.32 13.50
N ALA A 325 4.11 1.88 12.30
CA ALA A 325 3.14 1.85 11.21
C ALA A 325 2.86 0.43 10.73
N TYR A 326 3.90 -0.36 10.45
CA TYR A 326 3.76 -1.76 10.07
C TYR A 326 3.08 -2.59 11.15
N SER A 327 3.45 -2.42 12.41
CA SER A 327 2.83 -3.13 13.53
C SER A 327 1.32 -2.83 13.60
N GLY A 328 0.91 -1.56 13.51
CA GLY A 328 -0.49 -1.16 13.50
C GLY A 328 -1.27 -1.74 12.33
N ALA A 329 -0.71 -1.67 11.12
CA ALA A 329 -1.30 -2.26 9.93
C ALA A 329 -1.41 -3.79 10.04
N PHE A 330 -0.37 -4.46 10.54
CA PHE A 330 -0.35 -5.91 10.74
C PHE A 330 -1.48 -6.37 11.64
N PHE A 331 -1.62 -5.77 12.82
CA PHE A 331 -2.69 -6.13 13.75
C PHE A 331 -4.07 -5.97 13.12
N THR A 332 -4.29 -4.87 12.40
CA THR A 332 -5.57 -4.58 11.76
C THR A 332 -5.86 -5.55 10.62
N LEU A 333 -4.88 -5.77 9.73
CA LEU A 333 -5.07 -6.55 8.50
C LEU A 333 -5.03 -8.07 8.74
N THR A 334 -4.49 -8.53 9.87
CA THR A 334 -4.57 -9.94 10.26
C THR A 334 -6.00 -10.38 10.56
N TYR A 335 -6.89 -9.49 11.01
CA TYR A 335 -8.24 -9.90 11.37
C TYR A 335 -9.33 -9.27 10.47
N SER A 336 -9.18 -8.02 10.05
CA SER A 336 -10.27 -7.27 9.40
C SER A 336 -10.71 -7.89 8.05
N PRO A 337 -9.81 -8.17 7.08
CA PRO A 337 -10.19 -8.81 5.82
C PRO A 337 -10.77 -10.21 6.01
N LEU A 338 -10.18 -10.99 6.91
CA LEU A 338 -10.65 -12.35 7.22
C LEU A 338 -12.06 -12.32 7.82
N LYS A 339 -12.30 -11.39 8.75
CA LYS A 339 -13.63 -11.21 9.36
C LYS A 339 -14.66 -10.79 8.30
N THR A 340 -14.28 -9.86 7.41
CA THR A 340 -15.15 -9.43 6.31
C THR A 340 -15.47 -10.58 5.36
N LEU A 341 -14.50 -11.41 5.00
CA LEU A 341 -14.74 -12.59 4.17
C LEU A 341 -15.71 -13.57 4.85
N ILE A 342 -15.42 -13.99 6.08
CA ILE A 342 -16.18 -15.06 6.76
C ILE A 342 -17.59 -14.61 7.19
N LEU A 343 -17.72 -13.38 7.70
CA LEU A 343 -19.01 -12.86 8.17
C LEU A 343 -19.81 -12.16 7.08
N GLY A 344 -19.15 -11.72 6.03
CA GLY A 344 -19.77 -11.03 4.88
C GLY A 344 -20.27 -11.97 3.79
N THR A 345 -19.90 -13.25 3.83
CA THR A 345 -20.35 -14.28 2.88
C THR A 345 -21.33 -15.24 3.53
N PRO A 346 -22.13 -16.01 2.76
CA PRO A 346 -23.07 -16.99 3.30
C PRO A 346 -22.37 -18.00 4.22
N LYS A 347 -22.94 -18.21 5.41
CA LYS A 347 -22.33 -19.08 6.46
C LYS A 347 -22.20 -20.53 6.01
N GLU A 348 -23.06 -20.97 5.10
CA GLU A 348 -23.12 -22.31 4.53
C GLU A 348 -21.87 -22.66 3.73
N LEU A 349 -21.14 -21.65 3.25
CA LEU A 349 -19.87 -21.82 2.52
C LEU A 349 -18.71 -22.19 3.45
N TRP A 350 -18.87 -22.04 4.78
CA TRP A 350 -17.78 -22.21 5.74
C TRP A 350 -18.04 -23.36 6.71
N PRO A 351 -16.99 -24.12 7.05
CA PRO A 351 -17.09 -25.04 8.19
C PRO A 351 -17.45 -24.28 9.47
N LYS A 352 -18.31 -24.86 10.31
CA LYS A 352 -18.81 -24.21 11.55
C LYS A 352 -17.71 -23.63 12.45
N LYS A 353 -16.50 -24.20 12.44
CA LYS A 353 -15.37 -23.74 13.24
C LYS A 353 -14.85 -22.38 12.77
N PHE A 354 -14.95 -22.04 11.47
CA PHE A 354 -14.48 -20.78 10.91
C PHE A 354 -15.37 -19.61 11.30
N THR A 355 -16.68 -19.82 11.40
CA THR A 355 -17.65 -18.77 11.73
C THR A 355 -17.81 -18.53 13.22
N LYS A 356 -17.20 -19.39 14.08
CA LYS A 356 -17.29 -19.26 15.54
C LYS A 356 -16.37 -18.14 16.05
N LEU A 357 -16.98 -17.16 16.72
CA LEU A 357 -16.25 -16.07 17.36
C LEU A 357 -15.89 -16.43 18.80
N ASN A 358 -14.73 -15.97 19.26
CA ASN A 358 -14.32 -16.06 20.66
C ASN A 358 -14.98 -14.95 21.52
N LYS A 359 -14.68 -14.91 22.83
CA LYS A 359 -15.21 -13.89 23.75
C LYS A 359 -14.83 -12.44 23.37
N ALA A 360 -13.78 -12.25 22.59
CA ALA A 360 -13.34 -10.95 22.08
C ALA A 360 -13.95 -10.60 20.69
N GLY A 361 -14.87 -11.42 20.17
CA GLY A 361 -15.51 -11.23 18.88
C GLY A 361 -14.61 -11.54 17.68
N MET A 362 -13.56 -12.36 17.86
CA MET A 362 -12.58 -12.71 16.82
C MET A 362 -12.79 -14.15 16.33
N PRO A 363 -12.68 -14.42 15.01
CA PRO A 363 -12.76 -15.76 14.43
C PRO A 363 -11.43 -16.53 14.63
N SER A 364 -11.11 -16.88 15.87
CA SER A 364 -9.79 -17.37 16.29
C SER A 364 -9.30 -18.58 15.48
N TYR A 365 -10.19 -19.54 15.16
CA TYR A 365 -9.80 -20.71 14.38
C TYR A 365 -9.38 -20.33 12.95
N ALA A 366 -10.16 -19.46 12.30
CA ALA A 366 -9.84 -18.99 10.96
C ALA A 366 -8.55 -18.16 10.93
N MET A 367 -8.30 -17.35 11.98
CA MET A 367 -7.04 -16.61 12.13
C MET A 367 -5.82 -17.53 12.28
N MET A 368 -5.97 -18.65 13.00
CA MET A 368 -4.90 -19.66 13.12
C MET A 368 -4.62 -20.35 11.77
N VAL A 369 -5.67 -20.69 11.02
CA VAL A 369 -5.52 -21.27 9.68
C VAL A 369 -4.85 -20.28 8.74
N GLN A 370 -5.29 -19.01 8.75
CA GLN A 370 -4.63 -17.95 7.99
C GLN A 370 -3.14 -17.83 8.36
N CYS A 371 -2.81 -17.85 9.64
CA CYS A 371 -1.43 -17.82 10.13
C CYS A 371 -0.61 -18.99 9.56
N ALA A 372 -1.16 -20.20 9.58
CA ALA A 372 -0.49 -21.37 9.02
C ALA A 372 -0.24 -21.23 7.51
N ILE A 373 -1.21 -20.73 6.74
CA ILE A 373 -1.06 -20.49 5.30
C ILE A 373 0.04 -19.46 5.05
N VAL A 374 0.02 -18.33 5.77
CA VAL A 374 1.04 -17.28 5.64
C VAL A 374 2.43 -17.82 5.97
N ILE A 375 2.58 -18.63 7.03
CA ILE A 375 3.85 -19.26 7.40
C ILE A 375 4.37 -20.17 6.28
N VAL A 376 3.51 -21.01 5.69
CA VAL A 376 3.91 -21.90 4.59
C VAL A 376 4.43 -21.07 3.42
N ILE A 377 3.72 -20.02 3.02
CA ILE A 377 4.16 -19.16 1.89
C ILE A 377 5.47 -18.45 2.22
N ILE A 378 5.64 -17.93 3.45
CA ILE A 378 6.90 -17.30 3.89
C ILE A 378 8.06 -18.29 3.78
N LEU A 379 7.89 -19.50 4.31
CA LEU A 379 8.96 -20.51 4.28
C LEU A 379 9.32 -20.89 2.83
N VAL A 380 8.32 -21.17 2.00
CA VAL A 380 8.56 -21.50 0.59
C VAL A 380 9.29 -20.36 -0.12
N ALA A 381 8.84 -19.12 0.04
CA ALA A 381 9.47 -17.96 -0.60
C ALA A 381 10.91 -17.72 -0.09
N SER A 382 11.14 -17.82 1.23
CA SER A 382 12.44 -17.51 1.83
C SER A 382 13.49 -18.61 1.57
N PHE A 383 13.07 -19.86 1.42
CA PHE A 383 13.99 -20.95 1.11
C PHE A 383 14.23 -21.13 -0.41
N ALA A 384 13.34 -20.61 -1.26
CA ALA A 384 13.51 -20.62 -2.71
C ALA A 384 14.34 -19.45 -3.24
N THR A 385 14.56 -18.38 -2.45
CA THR A 385 15.30 -17.19 -2.88
C THR A 385 16.61 -17.07 -2.11
N ALA A 386 17.73 -17.06 -2.82
CA ALA A 386 19.06 -17.02 -2.19
C ALA A 386 19.52 -15.61 -1.81
N ASP A 387 19.12 -14.59 -2.58
CA ASP A 387 19.50 -13.19 -2.39
C ASP A 387 18.43 -12.38 -1.67
N ALA A 388 18.81 -11.71 -0.58
CA ALA A 388 17.87 -10.93 0.24
C ALA A 388 17.31 -9.71 -0.50
N SER A 389 18.08 -9.07 -1.38
CA SER A 389 17.60 -7.93 -2.16
C SER A 389 16.54 -8.37 -3.18
N ALA A 390 16.80 -9.45 -3.92
CA ALA A 390 15.84 -10.07 -4.84
C ALA A 390 14.58 -10.52 -4.10
N PHE A 391 14.72 -11.09 -2.90
CA PHE A 391 13.60 -11.50 -2.05
C PHE A 391 12.66 -10.32 -1.72
N TYR A 392 13.18 -9.19 -1.23
CA TYR A 392 12.36 -8.02 -0.93
C TYR A 392 11.71 -7.41 -2.18
N ASN A 393 12.40 -7.42 -3.30
CA ASN A 393 11.85 -6.94 -4.58
C ASN A 393 10.67 -7.81 -5.03
N VAL A 394 10.84 -9.12 -5.04
CA VAL A 394 9.78 -10.09 -5.38
C VAL A 394 8.57 -9.93 -4.46
N LEU A 395 8.78 -9.87 -3.14
CA LEU A 395 7.69 -9.68 -2.18
C LEU A 395 6.93 -8.37 -2.38
N THR A 396 7.61 -7.31 -2.80
CA THR A 396 6.96 -6.03 -3.10
C THR A 396 6.10 -6.12 -4.34
N LEU A 397 6.62 -6.71 -5.41
CA LEU A 397 5.88 -6.91 -6.67
C LEU A 397 4.68 -7.84 -6.47
N MET A 398 4.84 -8.95 -5.74
CA MET A 398 3.75 -9.85 -5.37
C MET A 398 2.62 -9.08 -4.65
N ALA A 399 2.96 -8.27 -3.67
CA ALA A 399 1.97 -7.50 -2.93
C ALA A 399 1.24 -6.49 -3.82
N ASN A 400 1.97 -5.75 -4.67
CA ASN A 400 1.38 -4.74 -5.55
C ASN A 400 0.41 -5.38 -6.57
N VAL A 401 0.82 -6.45 -7.25
CA VAL A 401 -0.02 -7.17 -8.22
C VAL A 401 -1.25 -7.77 -7.51
N SER A 402 -1.04 -8.48 -6.41
CA SER A 402 -2.14 -9.12 -5.68
C SER A 402 -3.17 -8.12 -5.16
N MET A 403 -2.73 -6.96 -4.65
CA MET A 403 -3.61 -5.94 -4.09
C MET A 403 -4.39 -5.15 -5.15
N THR A 404 -3.89 -5.07 -6.38
CA THR A 404 -4.54 -4.31 -7.46
C THR A 404 -5.47 -5.15 -8.33
N LEU A 405 -5.22 -6.45 -8.48
CA LEU A 405 -6.05 -7.35 -9.29
C LEU A 405 -7.53 -7.45 -8.84
N PRO A 406 -7.87 -7.48 -7.53
CA PRO A 406 -9.27 -7.53 -7.10
C PRO A 406 -10.11 -6.34 -7.56
N TYR A 407 -9.49 -5.20 -7.87
CA TYR A 407 -10.21 -4.04 -8.41
C TYR A 407 -10.87 -4.33 -9.75
N LEU A 408 -10.34 -5.26 -10.55
CA LEU A 408 -10.95 -5.67 -11.82
C LEU A 408 -12.35 -6.25 -11.63
N PHE A 409 -12.60 -6.96 -10.51
CA PHE A 409 -13.96 -7.47 -10.21
C PHE A 409 -14.94 -6.34 -9.94
N LEU A 410 -14.54 -5.32 -9.21
CA LEU A 410 -15.37 -4.15 -8.91
C LEU A 410 -15.64 -3.32 -10.15
N LEU A 411 -14.62 -3.11 -10.98
CA LEU A 411 -14.71 -2.36 -12.24
C LEU A 411 -15.61 -3.06 -13.25
N TYR A 412 -15.54 -4.39 -13.36
CA TYR A 412 -16.43 -5.18 -14.21
C TYR A 412 -17.87 -5.18 -13.69
N ALA A 413 -18.05 -5.19 -12.38
CA ALA A 413 -19.38 -5.22 -11.76
C ALA A 413 -20.09 -3.87 -11.81
N PHE A 414 -19.37 -2.75 -11.81
CA PHE A 414 -19.96 -1.42 -11.67
C PHE A 414 -20.95 -1.05 -12.80
N PRO A 415 -20.67 -1.27 -14.10
CA PRO A 415 -21.67 -1.06 -15.16
C PRO A 415 -22.94 -1.89 -14.97
N LYS A 416 -22.81 -3.14 -14.52
CA LYS A 416 -23.96 -4.04 -14.26
C LYS A 416 -24.76 -3.57 -13.05
N PHE A 417 -24.10 -3.06 -12.00
CA PHE A 417 -24.75 -2.40 -10.89
C PHE A 417 -25.60 -1.22 -11.38
N LYS A 418 -25.06 -0.40 -12.28
CA LYS A 418 -25.80 0.75 -12.84
C LYS A 418 -26.99 0.33 -13.70
N GLU A 419 -26.90 -0.76 -14.43
CA GLU A 419 -27.99 -1.35 -15.24
C GLU A 419 -29.13 -1.90 -14.38
N ASN A 420 -28.83 -2.38 -13.17
CA ASN A 420 -29.82 -3.00 -12.30
C ASN A 420 -30.78 -1.94 -11.72
N GLN A 421 -32.00 -1.89 -12.25
CA GLN A 421 -33.07 -0.97 -11.83
C GLN A 421 -33.68 -1.33 -10.47
N ASN A 422 -33.51 -2.57 -10.00
CA ASN A 422 -34.05 -3.02 -8.70
C ASN A 422 -33.25 -2.47 -7.51
N ILE A 423 -32.10 -1.84 -7.75
CA ILE A 423 -31.27 -1.26 -6.71
C ILE A 423 -31.54 0.23 -6.61
N VAL A 424 -31.97 0.68 -5.43
CA VAL A 424 -32.10 2.10 -5.15
C VAL A 424 -30.71 2.72 -5.05
N LYS A 425 -30.44 3.75 -5.84
CA LYS A 425 -29.17 4.46 -5.91
C LYS A 425 -29.32 5.87 -5.33
N PRO A 426 -29.21 6.04 -4.01
CA PRO A 426 -29.46 7.33 -3.35
C PRO A 426 -28.36 8.36 -3.63
N PHE A 427 -27.23 7.92 -4.13
CA PHE A 427 -26.08 8.72 -4.51
C PHE A 427 -25.58 8.28 -5.88
N GLU A 428 -25.61 9.17 -6.85
CA GLU A 428 -25.15 8.91 -8.21
C GLU A 428 -24.33 10.08 -8.75
N VAL A 429 -23.06 9.79 -9.07
CA VAL A 429 -22.17 10.68 -9.83
C VAL A 429 -22.25 10.35 -11.32
N TYR A 430 -22.21 9.05 -11.62
CA TYR A 430 -22.31 8.53 -12.99
C TYR A 430 -23.77 8.36 -13.39
N LYS A 431 -24.39 9.42 -13.91
CA LYS A 431 -25.81 9.41 -14.32
C LYS A 431 -26.05 8.75 -15.68
N SER A 432 -25.09 8.84 -16.61
CA SER A 432 -25.20 8.25 -17.94
C SER A 432 -24.60 6.84 -17.96
N LEU A 433 -25.40 5.85 -18.35
CA LEU A 433 -24.94 4.47 -18.47
C LEU A 433 -23.83 4.30 -19.52
N ALA A 434 -23.89 5.06 -20.61
CA ALA A 434 -22.86 5.02 -21.66
C ALA A 434 -21.50 5.50 -21.11
N TRP A 435 -21.48 6.66 -20.44
CA TRP A 435 -20.27 7.18 -19.79
C TRP A 435 -19.78 6.27 -18.66
N THR A 436 -20.69 5.68 -17.88
CA THR A 436 -20.33 4.69 -16.85
C THR A 436 -19.55 3.53 -17.47
N LYS A 437 -20.05 2.96 -18.55
CA LYS A 437 -19.38 1.85 -19.26
C LYS A 437 -18.01 2.27 -19.78
N ILE A 438 -17.91 3.42 -20.45
CA ILE A 438 -16.66 3.92 -20.98
C ILE A 438 -15.62 4.09 -19.86
N ILE A 439 -15.97 4.83 -18.80
CA ILE A 439 -15.04 5.10 -17.69
C ILE A 439 -14.64 3.80 -16.98
N SER A 440 -15.60 2.89 -16.71
CA SER A 440 -15.28 1.62 -16.06
C SER A 440 -14.32 0.78 -16.88
N TRP A 441 -14.53 0.71 -18.22
CA TRP A 441 -13.61 -0.02 -19.09
C TRP A 441 -12.26 0.65 -19.26
N VAL A 442 -12.20 1.98 -19.30
CA VAL A 442 -10.92 2.70 -19.31
C VAL A 442 -10.12 2.37 -18.04
N VAL A 443 -10.74 2.49 -16.86
CA VAL A 443 -10.07 2.15 -15.59
C VAL A 443 -9.68 0.67 -15.55
N PHE A 444 -10.55 -0.22 -16.01
CA PHE A 444 -10.30 -1.67 -16.10
C PHE A 444 -9.05 -1.96 -16.94
N ILE A 445 -8.97 -1.37 -18.15
CA ILE A 445 -7.82 -1.56 -19.04
C ILE A 445 -6.53 -0.99 -18.43
N VAL A 446 -6.61 0.16 -17.75
CA VAL A 446 -5.46 0.75 -17.06
C VAL A 446 -4.95 -0.18 -15.95
N VAL A 447 -5.83 -0.70 -15.10
CA VAL A 447 -5.45 -1.62 -14.01
C VAL A 447 -4.95 -2.95 -14.56
N LEU A 448 -5.64 -3.52 -15.54
CA LEU A 448 -5.23 -4.78 -16.19
C LEU A 448 -3.89 -4.62 -16.89
N GLY A 449 -3.73 -3.57 -17.68
CA GLY A 449 -2.50 -3.28 -18.42
C GLY A 449 -1.30 -3.10 -17.47
N ALA A 450 -1.45 -2.30 -16.40
CA ALA A 450 -0.39 -2.14 -15.40
C ALA A 450 0.05 -3.48 -14.79
N ASN A 451 -0.90 -4.35 -14.42
CA ASN A 451 -0.58 -5.67 -13.89
C ASN A 451 0.09 -6.57 -14.92
N VAL A 452 -0.42 -6.61 -16.16
CA VAL A 452 0.17 -7.42 -17.25
C VAL A 452 1.60 -6.98 -17.52
N PHE A 453 1.85 -5.68 -17.67
CA PHE A 453 3.22 -5.17 -17.90
C PHE A 453 4.16 -5.49 -16.75
N THR A 454 3.71 -5.40 -15.51
CA THR A 454 4.51 -5.78 -14.33
C THR A 454 4.85 -7.28 -14.34
N LEU A 455 3.89 -8.14 -14.73
CA LEU A 455 4.10 -9.58 -14.78
C LEU A 455 5.07 -10.00 -15.90
N ILE A 456 5.03 -9.35 -17.05
CA ILE A 456 5.89 -9.70 -18.19
C ILE A 456 7.28 -9.04 -18.13
N GLN A 457 7.43 -7.95 -17.38
CA GLN A 457 8.68 -7.18 -17.29
C GLN A 457 9.91 -8.07 -16.95
N PRO A 458 9.91 -8.94 -15.91
CA PRO A 458 11.07 -9.78 -15.60
C PRO A 458 11.42 -10.76 -16.71
N ILE A 459 10.43 -11.25 -17.44
CA ILE A 459 10.65 -12.17 -18.56
C ILE A 459 11.35 -11.45 -19.72
N LEU A 460 10.87 -10.25 -20.06
CA LEU A 460 11.39 -9.49 -21.21
C LEU A 460 12.76 -8.86 -20.95
N GLU A 461 13.01 -8.40 -19.72
CA GLU A 461 14.26 -7.70 -19.38
C GLU A 461 15.38 -8.65 -18.97
N THR A 462 15.09 -9.71 -18.21
CA THR A 462 16.11 -10.57 -17.60
C THR A 462 15.94 -12.05 -17.93
N GLY A 463 14.87 -12.45 -18.63
CA GLY A 463 14.52 -13.85 -18.87
C GLY A 463 14.07 -14.62 -17.61
N GLN A 464 13.85 -13.94 -16.50
CA GLN A 464 13.56 -14.54 -15.19
C GLN A 464 12.08 -14.87 -15.04
N ILE A 465 11.65 -16.00 -15.61
CA ILE A 465 10.27 -16.51 -15.45
C ILE A 465 9.91 -16.74 -13.98
N GLN A 466 10.87 -17.08 -13.13
CA GLN A 466 10.65 -17.38 -11.73
C GLN A 466 10.03 -16.18 -10.97
N ASN A 467 10.46 -14.94 -11.25
CA ASN A 467 9.89 -13.76 -10.64
C ASN A 467 8.42 -13.57 -11.04
N THR A 468 8.07 -13.83 -12.29
CA THR A 468 6.68 -13.81 -12.76
C THR A 468 5.83 -14.87 -12.07
N ILE A 469 6.35 -16.10 -11.90
CA ILE A 469 5.66 -17.18 -11.18
C ILE A 469 5.36 -16.73 -9.74
N TRP A 470 6.33 -16.15 -9.04
CA TRP A 470 6.12 -15.64 -7.69
C TRP A 470 5.03 -14.56 -7.62
N MET A 471 4.99 -13.63 -8.58
CA MET A 471 3.95 -12.60 -8.63
C MET A 471 2.55 -13.19 -8.88
N LEU A 472 2.45 -14.34 -9.54
CA LEU A 472 1.19 -15.05 -9.80
C LEU A 472 0.71 -15.90 -8.61
N VAL A 473 1.60 -16.34 -7.74
CA VAL A 473 1.25 -17.16 -6.55
C VAL A 473 0.24 -16.46 -5.64
N GLY A 474 0.26 -15.12 -5.58
CA GLY A 474 -0.69 -14.37 -4.77
C GLY A 474 -2.12 -14.37 -5.32
N PRO A 475 -2.31 -14.09 -6.61
CA PRO A 475 -3.63 -14.08 -7.25
C PRO A 475 -4.23 -15.46 -7.52
N ILE A 476 -3.43 -16.51 -7.72
CA ILE A 476 -3.85 -17.88 -8.03
C ILE A 476 -3.87 -18.75 -6.79
#